data_d91411e76574b12611b80e5cfa170c53
#
_entry.id   d91411e76574b12611b80e5cfa170c53
#
_cell.length_a   1.000
_cell.length_b   1.000
_cell.length_c   1.000
_cell.angle_alpha   90.00
_cell.angle_beta   90.00
_cell.angle_gamma   90.00
#
_symmetry.space_group_name_H-M   'P 1'
#
loop_
_entity.id
_entity.type
_entity.pdbx_description
1 polymer ?
#
loop_
_entity_poly.entity_id
_entity_poly.type
_entity_poly.pdbx_seq_one_letter_code
_entity_poly.pdbx_strand_id
1 'polypeptide(L)'
;AGKGGVGKTAVTAAMSVAASSVGLRTLVVEVEGKSGLASMFDSEDLGYEQLELVPPGDGQGGVVARSLTPDDALVDYLREHGMQRITNRLVASGVLDIVATAVPGIRDILVLGKVKQLERSGDFDLILLDAPAAGHAVTFLRSATGLADAVRVGPLNAQARDVLDLLGDPARCRVVLVTLPEETPV
;
A
#
# COMPACT_ATOMS: atom_id res chain seq x y z
N ALA A 1 0.35 11.57 -1.27
CA ALA A 1 1.74 11.79 -1.71
C ALA A 1 2.22 13.19 -1.32
N GLY A 2 3.53 13.43 -1.27
CA GLY A 2 4.14 14.72 -0.92
C GLY A 2 5.59 14.56 -0.48
N LYS A 3 6.33 15.67 -0.31
CA LYS A 3 7.70 15.67 0.21
C LYS A 3 7.77 15.05 1.62
N GLY A 4 8.96 14.64 2.06
CA GLY A 4 9.17 14.21 3.45
C GLY A 4 8.86 15.32 4.45
N GLY A 5 8.19 15.02 5.56
CA GLY A 5 7.91 15.98 6.64
C GLY A 5 6.70 16.92 6.44
N VAL A 6 5.99 16.86 5.31
CA VAL A 6 4.81 17.75 5.05
C VAL A 6 3.52 17.29 5.74
N GLY A 7 3.55 16.25 6.57
CA GLY A 7 2.39 15.78 7.32
C GLY A 7 1.49 14.78 6.57
N LYS A 8 2.01 14.03 5.59
CA LYS A 8 1.23 13.00 4.87
C LYS A 8 0.53 12.03 5.82
N THR A 9 1.28 11.44 6.74
CA THR A 9 0.76 10.49 7.74
C THR A 9 -0.31 11.13 8.63
N ALA A 10 -0.12 12.39 9.05
CA ALA A 10 -1.11 13.12 9.83
C ALA A 10 -2.41 13.36 9.04
N VAL A 11 -2.30 13.71 7.76
CA VAL A 11 -3.47 13.86 6.88
C VAL A 11 -4.15 12.50 6.67
N THR A 12 -3.39 11.41 6.48
CA THR A 12 -3.93 10.06 6.35
C THR A 12 -4.69 9.65 7.62
N ALA A 13 -4.11 9.88 8.80
CA ALA A 13 -4.77 9.61 10.07
C ALA A 13 -6.07 10.43 10.23
N ALA A 14 -6.02 11.73 9.96
CA ALA A 14 -7.20 12.59 10.03
C ALA A 14 -8.31 12.17 9.07
N MET A 15 -7.94 11.80 7.83
CA MET A 15 -8.90 11.30 6.82
C MET A 15 -9.52 9.96 7.24
N SER A 16 -8.76 9.06 7.85
CA SER A 16 -9.27 7.76 8.30
C SER A 16 -10.30 7.92 9.42
N VAL A 17 -10.03 8.80 10.40
CA VAL A 17 -10.98 9.11 11.46
C VAL A 17 -12.23 9.80 10.92
N ALA A 18 -12.06 10.76 10.01
CA ALA A 18 -13.20 11.45 9.38
C ALA A 18 -14.07 10.49 8.57
N ALA A 19 -13.48 9.57 7.82
CA ALA A 19 -14.21 8.56 7.08
C ALA A 19 -14.96 7.59 8.00
N SER A 20 -14.31 7.11 9.05
CA SER A 20 -14.94 6.27 10.07
C SER A 20 -16.12 6.97 10.73
N SER A 21 -16.01 8.27 11.05
CA SER A 21 -17.07 9.03 11.71
C SER A 21 -18.35 9.19 10.88
N VAL A 22 -18.28 8.98 9.57
CA VAL A 22 -19.44 8.96 8.67
C VAL A 22 -19.85 7.54 8.26
N GLY A 23 -19.38 6.52 8.98
CA GLY A 23 -19.79 5.13 8.82
C GLY A 23 -18.97 4.31 7.83
N LEU A 24 -17.90 4.83 7.25
CA LEU A 24 -17.06 4.08 6.30
C LEU A 24 -16.07 3.17 7.02
N ARG A 25 -16.09 1.87 6.69
CA ARG A 25 -15.06 0.90 7.10
C ARG A 25 -13.77 1.28 6.39
N THR A 26 -12.79 1.74 7.14
CA THR A 26 -11.57 2.34 6.57
C THR A 26 -10.35 1.47 6.87
N LEU A 27 -9.60 1.14 5.81
CA LEU A 27 -8.28 0.53 5.92
C LEU A 27 -7.21 1.58 5.63
N VAL A 28 -6.23 1.69 6.53
CA VAL A 28 -5.00 2.45 6.26
C VAL A 28 -3.87 1.47 5.96
N VAL A 29 -3.22 1.66 4.83
CA VAL A 29 -2.06 0.89 4.41
C VAL A 29 -0.83 1.78 4.47
N GLU A 30 0.13 1.41 5.32
CA GLU A 30 1.44 2.03 5.40
C GLU A 30 2.43 1.25 4.52
N VAL A 31 3.23 1.96 3.73
CA VAL A 31 4.28 1.36 2.90
C VAL A 31 5.63 1.58 3.58
N GLU A 32 6.46 0.54 3.64
CA GLU A 32 7.82 0.55 4.20
C GLU A 32 7.95 0.59 5.73
N GLY A 33 6.88 0.40 6.51
CA GLY A 33 6.97 0.13 7.95
C GLY A 33 7.60 1.23 8.79
N LYS A 34 7.51 2.51 8.40
CA LYS A 34 8.02 3.66 9.16
C LYS A 34 6.87 4.38 9.84
N SER A 35 6.35 3.79 10.87
CA SER A 35 5.09 4.18 11.42
C SER A 35 5.11 5.41 12.34
N GLY A 36 4.94 6.56 11.74
CA GLY A 36 4.33 7.67 12.45
C GLY A 36 2.82 7.47 12.67
N LEU A 37 2.18 6.54 11.94
CA LEU A 37 0.74 6.30 12.04
C LEU A 37 0.35 5.66 13.37
N ALA A 38 1.01 4.57 13.77
CA ALA A 38 0.71 3.86 15.02
C ALA A 38 0.79 4.79 16.24
N SER A 39 1.82 5.63 16.31
CA SER A 39 1.97 6.60 17.41
C SER A 39 0.88 7.67 17.44
N MET A 40 0.23 7.98 16.31
CA MET A 40 -0.90 8.93 16.28
C MET A 40 -2.18 8.35 16.88
N PHE A 41 -2.27 7.03 16.97
CA PHE A 41 -3.39 6.31 17.55
C PHE A 41 -3.06 5.67 18.90
N ASP A 42 -1.89 6.00 19.48
CA ASP A 42 -1.40 5.39 20.73
C ASP A 42 -1.41 3.86 20.67
N SER A 43 -1.01 3.32 19.51
CA SER A 43 -1.07 1.92 19.18
C SER A 43 0.31 1.30 19.05
N GLU A 44 0.37 -0.03 19.06
CA GLU A 44 1.58 -0.81 18.74
C GLU A 44 2.01 -0.58 17.30
N ASP A 45 3.28 -0.88 17.00
CA ASP A 45 3.81 -0.81 15.64
C ASP A 45 3.00 -1.68 14.68
N LEU A 46 2.73 -1.13 13.49
CA LEU A 46 1.96 -1.84 12.48
C LEU A 46 2.77 -2.98 11.87
N GLY A 47 2.19 -4.17 11.92
CA GLY A 47 2.70 -5.35 11.23
C GLY A 47 1.99 -5.59 9.90
N TYR A 48 2.29 -6.76 9.30
CA TYR A 48 1.60 -7.21 8.09
C TYR A 48 0.13 -7.58 8.34
N GLU A 49 -0.17 -8.09 9.54
CA GLU A 49 -1.54 -8.36 9.94
C GLU A 49 -2.31 -7.05 10.20
N GLN A 50 -3.62 -7.13 10.07
CA GLN A 50 -4.49 -5.98 10.32
C GLN A 50 -4.59 -5.71 11.82
N LEU A 51 -4.41 -4.44 12.21
CA LEU A 51 -4.56 -3.95 13.56
C LEU A 51 -5.73 -2.96 13.62
N GLU A 52 -6.65 -3.16 14.54
CA GLU A 52 -7.74 -2.22 14.77
C GLU A 52 -7.20 -0.99 15.52
N LEU A 53 -7.29 0.18 14.90
CA LEU A 53 -6.89 1.46 15.49
C LEU A 53 -8.08 2.19 16.12
N VAL A 54 -9.25 2.11 15.50
CA VAL A 54 -10.50 2.66 16.00
C VAL A 54 -11.58 1.59 15.83
N PRO A 55 -12.19 1.11 16.91
CA PRO A 55 -13.25 0.12 16.81
C PRO A 55 -14.49 0.70 16.10
N PRO A 56 -15.25 -0.11 15.37
CA PRO A 56 -16.54 0.31 14.87
C PRO A 56 -17.51 0.59 16.03
N GLY A 57 -18.38 1.58 15.88
CA GLY A 57 -19.32 2.00 16.91
C GLY A 57 -20.66 2.43 16.32
N ASP A 58 -21.53 3.03 17.14
CA ASP A 58 -22.86 3.51 16.72
C ASP A 58 -22.74 4.53 15.57
N GLY A 59 -22.95 4.07 14.34
CA GLY A 59 -22.82 4.87 13.13
C GLY A 59 -21.40 5.13 12.66
N GLN A 60 -20.37 4.51 13.29
CA GLN A 60 -18.97 4.60 12.89
C GLN A 60 -18.50 3.32 12.22
N GLY A 61 -17.72 3.46 11.14
CA GLY A 61 -17.25 2.31 10.35
C GLY A 61 -15.97 1.65 10.89
N GLY A 62 -15.27 2.29 11.83
CA GLY A 62 -13.99 1.82 12.35
C GLY A 62 -12.80 2.13 11.44
N VAL A 63 -11.58 2.04 12.01
CA VAL A 63 -10.32 2.18 11.30
C VAL A 63 -9.44 0.98 11.60
N VAL A 64 -9.01 0.30 10.56
CA VAL A 64 -8.02 -0.77 10.61
C VAL A 64 -6.77 -0.32 9.88
N ALA A 65 -5.59 -0.70 10.36
CA ALA A 65 -4.34 -0.39 9.68
C ALA A 65 -3.45 -1.61 9.53
N ARG A 66 -2.55 -1.56 8.57
CA ARG A 66 -1.48 -2.54 8.38
C ARG A 66 -0.29 -1.92 7.67
N SER A 67 0.88 -2.50 7.87
CA SER A 67 2.07 -2.22 7.08
C SER A 67 2.20 -3.24 5.95
N LEU A 68 2.53 -2.78 4.74
CA LEU A 68 2.86 -3.64 3.61
C LEU A 68 4.33 -3.48 3.25
N THR A 69 5.09 -4.55 3.40
CA THR A 69 6.44 -4.64 2.86
C THR A 69 6.46 -5.37 1.51
N PRO A 70 7.41 -5.07 0.64
CA PRO A 70 7.55 -5.81 -0.63
C PRO A 70 7.78 -7.31 -0.42
N ASP A 71 8.46 -7.70 0.66
CA ASP A 71 8.77 -9.10 0.95
C ASP A 71 7.52 -9.88 1.35
N ASP A 72 6.68 -9.31 2.21
CA ASP A 72 5.39 -9.90 2.58
C ASP A 72 4.45 -9.99 1.36
N ALA A 73 4.42 -8.94 0.55
CA ALA A 73 3.63 -8.93 -0.68
C ALA A 73 4.12 -9.97 -1.70
N LEU A 74 5.44 -10.22 -1.79
CA LEU A 74 6.01 -11.29 -2.62
C LEU A 74 5.62 -12.67 -2.10
N VAL A 75 5.71 -12.89 -0.79
CA VAL A 75 5.30 -14.15 -0.15
C VAL A 75 3.85 -14.46 -0.45
N ASP A 76 2.96 -13.48 -0.29
CA ASP A 76 1.54 -13.63 -0.61
C ASP A 76 1.31 -13.91 -2.08
N TYR A 77 1.95 -13.13 -2.97
CA TYR A 77 1.86 -13.34 -4.42
C TYR A 77 2.23 -14.77 -4.82
N LEU A 78 3.35 -15.29 -4.30
CA LEU A 78 3.80 -16.65 -4.59
C LEU A 78 2.84 -17.72 -4.04
N ARG A 79 2.27 -17.51 -2.86
CA ARG A 79 1.27 -18.42 -2.25
C ARG A 79 -0.01 -18.47 -3.08
N GLU A 80 -0.52 -17.33 -3.49
CA GLU A 80 -1.74 -17.21 -4.31
C GLU A 80 -1.61 -17.88 -5.67
N HIS A 81 -0.40 -17.91 -6.23
CA HIS A 81 -0.12 -18.59 -7.49
C HIS A 81 0.27 -20.09 -7.33
N GLY A 82 0.02 -20.66 -6.15
CA GLY A 82 0.26 -22.08 -5.87
C GLY A 82 1.74 -22.47 -5.73
N MET A 83 2.63 -21.50 -5.58
CA MET A 83 4.09 -21.71 -5.50
C MET A 83 4.59 -21.90 -4.05
N GLN A 84 3.80 -22.53 -3.18
CA GLN A 84 4.11 -22.70 -1.75
C GLN A 84 5.48 -23.33 -1.47
N ARG A 85 5.90 -24.32 -2.28
CA ARG A 85 7.22 -24.95 -2.10
C ARG A 85 8.38 -23.99 -2.37
N ILE A 86 8.21 -23.11 -3.36
CA ILE A 86 9.19 -22.07 -3.69
C ILE A 86 9.20 -21.02 -2.58
N THR A 87 8.04 -20.58 -2.13
CA THR A 87 7.88 -19.63 -1.03
C THR A 87 8.59 -20.09 0.23
N ASN A 88 8.33 -21.33 0.67
CA ASN A 88 8.96 -21.89 1.87
C ASN A 88 10.50 -21.96 1.76
N ARG A 89 11.04 -22.25 0.58
CA ARG A 89 12.49 -22.24 0.34
C ARG A 89 13.09 -20.86 0.37
N LEU A 90 12.43 -19.87 -0.26
CA LEU A 90 12.88 -18.48 -0.29
C LEU A 90 12.88 -17.86 1.11
N VAL A 91 11.82 -18.09 1.89
CA VAL A 91 11.74 -17.66 3.28
C VAL A 91 12.85 -18.32 4.11
N ALA A 92 13.02 -19.63 4.00
CA ALA A 92 14.05 -20.37 4.76
C ALA A 92 15.49 -20.00 4.40
N SER A 93 15.73 -19.56 3.14
CA SER A 93 17.07 -19.19 2.66
C SER A 93 17.43 -17.73 2.88
N GLY A 94 16.48 -16.87 3.28
CA GLY A 94 16.69 -15.44 3.47
C GLY A 94 17.00 -14.65 2.18
N VAL A 95 16.75 -15.22 0.98
CA VAL A 95 17.05 -14.60 -0.33
C VAL A 95 15.87 -13.82 -0.92
N LEU A 96 14.79 -13.60 -0.16
CA LEU A 96 13.61 -12.84 -0.64
C LEU A 96 14.00 -11.46 -1.17
N ASP A 97 14.85 -10.73 -0.46
CA ASP A 97 15.36 -9.42 -0.86
C ASP A 97 16.08 -9.44 -2.21
N ILE A 98 16.85 -10.49 -2.49
CA ILE A 98 17.61 -10.64 -3.74
C ILE A 98 16.65 -10.86 -4.90
N VAL A 99 15.62 -11.67 -4.71
CA VAL A 99 14.60 -11.93 -5.73
C VAL A 99 13.75 -10.69 -5.99
N ALA A 100 13.35 -10.00 -4.93
CA ALA A 100 12.57 -8.77 -5.03
C ALA A 100 13.34 -7.59 -5.66
N THR A 101 14.66 -7.63 -5.69
CA THR A 101 15.50 -6.58 -6.31
C THR A 101 15.97 -6.90 -7.72
N ALA A 102 15.77 -8.14 -8.20
CA ALA A 102 16.25 -8.58 -9.50
C ALA A 102 15.59 -7.87 -10.70
N VAL A 103 14.36 -7.36 -10.53
CA VAL A 103 13.63 -6.63 -11.58
C VAL A 103 13.26 -5.25 -11.06
N PRO A 104 13.69 -4.17 -11.71
CA PRO A 104 13.33 -2.81 -11.31
C PRO A 104 11.80 -2.63 -11.25
N GLY A 105 11.32 -2.04 -10.14
CA GLY A 105 9.89 -1.78 -9.93
C GLY A 105 9.05 -2.98 -9.47
N ILE A 106 9.61 -4.19 -9.37
CA ILE A 106 8.84 -5.36 -8.91
C ILE A 106 8.37 -5.20 -7.46
N ARG A 107 9.19 -4.58 -6.60
CA ARG A 107 8.84 -4.33 -5.20
C ARG A 107 7.59 -3.47 -5.09
N ASP A 108 7.54 -2.41 -5.86
CA ASP A 108 6.42 -1.46 -5.87
C ASP A 108 5.14 -2.11 -6.42
N ILE A 109 5.28 -2.91 -7.50
CA ILE A 109 4.14 -3.58 -8.13
C ILE A 109 3.54 -4.67 -7.25
N LEU A 110 4.35 -5.32 -6.43
CA LEU A 110 3.86 -6.30 -5.46
C LEU A 110 3.01 -5.62 -4.38
N VAL A 111 3.47 -4.49 -3.84
CA VAL A 111 2.71 -3.69 -2.87
C VAL A 111 1.42 -3.17 -3.50
N LEU A 112 1.49 -2.55 -4.69
CA LEU A 112 0.30 -2.04 -5.40
C LEU A 112 -0.67 -3.17 -5.78
N GLY A 113 -0.15 -4.34 -6.15
CA GLY A 113 -0.95 -5.53 -6.41
C GLY A 113 -1.71 -6.01 -5.17
N LYS A 114 -1.08 -5.95 -4.00
CA LYS A 114 -1.75 -6.26 -2.73
C LYS A 114 -2.83 -5.23 -2.39
N VAL A 115 -2.55 -3.94 -2.58
CA VAL A 115 -3.56 -2.87 -2.41
C VAL A 115 -4.76 -3.10 -3.34
N LYS A 116 -4.53 -3.45 -4.61
CA LYS A 116 -5.59 -3.80 -5.56
C LYS A 116 -6.42 -5.00 -5.08
N GLN A 117 -5.76 -6.02 -4.53
CA GLN A 117 -6.45 -7.19 -3.97
C GLN A 117 -7.34 -6.81 -2.79
N LEU A 118 -6.84 -5.97 -1.88
CA LEU A 118 -7.61 -5.44 -0.76
C LEU A 118 -8.80 -4.60 -1.21
N GLU A 119 -8.66 -3.83 -2.28
CA GLU A 119 -9.76 -3.06 -2.87
C GLU A 119 -10.82 -4.00 -3.46
N ARG A 120 -10.41 -5.06 -4.15
CA ARG A 120 -11.34 -6.03 -4.76
C ARG A 120 -12.04 -6.93 -3.74
N SER A 121 -11.52 -7.09 -2.53
CA SER A 121 -12.17 -7.91 -1.49
C SER A 121 -13.54 -7.34 -1.07
N GLY A 122 -13.70 -6.01 -1.15
CA GLY A 122 -14.92 -5.34 -0.71
C GLY A 122 -15.11 -5.29 0.81
N ASP A 123 -14.06 -5.65 1.56
CA ASP A 123 -14.10 -5.63 3.03
C ASP A 123 -14.11 -4.20 3.59
N PHE A 124 -13.63 -3.24 2.80
CA PHE A 124 -13.49 -1.84 3.18
C PHE A 124 -14.19 -0.91 2.19
N ASP A 125 -14.80 0.14 2.72
CA ASP A 125 -15.46 1.18 1.92
C ASP A 125 -14.44 2.24 1.45
N LEU A 126 -13.34 2.42 2.18
CA LEU A 126 -12.23 3.30 1.85
C LEU A 126 -10.88 2.65 2.21
N ILE A 127 -9.93 2.73 1.27
CA ILE A 127 -8.54 2.36 1.52
C ILE A 127 -7.67 3.61 1.36
N LEU A 128 -6.95 3.98 2.40
CA LEU A 128 -5.99 5.08 2.41
C LEU A 128 -4.57 4.53 2.36
N LEU A 129 -3.84 4.83 1.31
CA LEU A 129 -2.44 4.45 1.17
C LEU A 129 -1.55 5.62 1.63
N ASP A 130 -0.86 5.46 2.77
CA ASP A 130 0.19 6.38 3.18
C ASP A 130 1.43 6.13 2.34
N ALA A 131 1.49 6.87 1.23
CA ALA A 131 2.47 6.66 0.17
C ALA A 131 3.85 7.22 0.56
N PRO A 132 4.93 6.67 -0.04
CA PRO A 132 6.28 7.18 0.15
C PRO A 132 6.42 8.69 -0.15
N ALA A 133 7.55 9.28 0.21
CA ALA A 133 7.85 10.67 -0.11
C ALA A 133 7.83 10.94 -1.62
N ALA A 134 7.53 12.17 -2.03
CA ALA A 134 7.25 12.54 -3.44
C ALA A 134 8.31 12.06 -4.45
N GLY A 135 9.60 12.08 -4.06
CA GLY A 135 10.68 11.57 -4.92
C GLY A 135 10.54 10.08 -5.26
N HIS A 136 10.03 9.27 -4.35
CA HIS A 136 9.74 7.86 -4.55
C HIS A 136 8.31 7.61 -5.01
N ALA A 137 7.34 8.46 -4.63
CA ALA A 137 5.93 8.27 -4.96
C ALA A 137 5.68 8.25 -6.47
N VAL A 138 6.35 9.10 -7.24
CA VAL A 138 6.24 9.11 -8.71
C VAL A 138 6.76 7.79 -9.30
N THR A 139 7.93 7.33 -8.85
CA THR A 139 8.52 6.05 -9.29
C THR A 139 7.63 4.89 -8.88
N PHE A 140 7.13 4.90 -7.65
CA PHE A 140 6.21 3.91 -7.10
C PHE A 140 4.93 3.80 -7.96
N LEU A 141 4.27 4.91 -8.27
CA LEU A 141 3.05 4.90 -9.10
C LEU A 141 3.33 4.52 -10.56
N ARG A 142 4.53 4.83 -11.09
CA ARG A 142 4.93 4.50 -12.47
C ARG A 142 5.54 3.11 -12.61
N SER A 143 5.80 2.40 -11.53
CA SER A 143 6.39 1.05 -11.55
C SER A 143 5.55 0.08 -12.39
N ALA A 144 4.23 0.21 -12.33
CA ALA A 144 3.30 -0.60 -13.14
C ALA A 144 3.47 -0.38 -14.65
N THR A 145 3.66 0.86 -15.10
CA THR A 145 3.95 1.16 -16.51
C THR A 145 5.28 0.56 -16.92
N GLY A 146 6.34 0.80 -16.14
CA GLY A 146 7.67 0.28 -16.43
C GLY A 146 7.70 -1.25 -16.50
N LEU A 147 6.99 -1.93 -15.61
CA LEU A 147 6.92 -3.39 -15.61
C LEU A 147 6.10 -3.92 -16.79
N ALA A 148 4.95 -3.31 -17.12
CA ALA A 148 4.14 -3.69 -18.27
C ALA A 148 4.89 -3.57 -19.59
N ASP A 149 5.77 -2.57 -19.72
CA ASP A 149 6.63 -2.36 -20.90
C ASP A 149 7.78 -3.38 -20.96
N ALA A 150 8.37 -3.71 -19.79
CA ALA A 150 9.49 -4.64 -19.71
C ALA A 150 9.07 -6.11 -19.88
N VAL A 151 7.91 -6.48 -19.35
CA VAL A 151 7.38 -7.86 -19.35
C VAL A 151 6.11 -7.91 -20.19
N ARG A 152 6.22 -8.34 -21.44
CA ARG A 152 5.10 -8.29 -22.41
C ARG A 152 4.01 -9.34 -22.20
N VAL A 153 4.30 -10.43 -21.50
CA VAL A 153 3.37 -11.56 -21.30
C VAL A 153 3.56 -12.20 -19.92
N GLY A 154 2.55 -12.95 -19.47
CA GLY A 154 2.61 -13.74 -18.24
C GLY A 154 2.00 -13.03 -17.02
N PRO A 155 2.05 -13.68 -15.83
CA PRO A 155 1.35 -13.22 -14.64
C PRO A 155 1.76 -11.82 -14.16
N LEU A 156 3.04 -11.47 -14.28
CA LEU A 156 3.55 -10.15 -13.89
C LEU A 156 3.03 -9.04 -14.81
N ASN A 157 2.88 -9.31 -16.12
CA ASN A 157 2.27 -8.35 -17.03
C ASN A 157 0.79 -8.15 -16.70
N ALA A 158 0.05 -9.23 -16.45
CA ALA A 158 -1.35 -9.16 -16.03
C ALA A 158 -1.50 -8.35 -14.73
N GLN A 159 -0.64 -8.60 -13.74
CA GLN A 159 -0.60 -7.84 -12.50
C GLN A 159 -0.35 -6.34 -12.72
N ALA A 160 0.63 -6.01 -13.56
CA ALA A 160 0.96 -4.63 -13.89
C ALA A 160 -0.21 -3.90 -14.57
N ARG A 161 -0.88 -4.56 -15.53
CA ARG A 161 -2.07 -4.01 -16.20
C ARG A 161 -3.23 -3.79 -15.23
N ASP A 162 -3.50 -4.75 -14.38
CA ASP A 162 -4.55 -4.65 -13.36
C ASP A 162 -4.30 -3.49 -12.38
N VAL A 163 -3.04 -3.22 -12.03
CA VAL A 163 -2.68 -2.07 -11.21
C VAL A 163 -2.85 -0.76 -12.00
N LEU A 164 -2.48 -0.73 -13.28
CA LEU A 164 -2.70 0.44 -14.14
C LEU A 164 -4.18 0.77 -14.29
N ASP A 165 -5.03 -0.25 -14.44
CA ASP A 165 -6.48 -0.07 -14.52
C ASP A 165 -7.05 0.53 -13.22
N LEU A 166 -6.55 0.09 -12.05
CA LEU A 166 -6.93 0.69 -10.77
C LEU A 166 -6.48 2.14 -10.67
N LEU A 167 -5.19 2.41 -10.93
CA LEU A 167 -4.61 3.75 -10.78
C LEU A 167 -5.18 4.76 -11.80
N GLY A 168 -5.61 4.27 -12.97
CA GLY A 168 -6.19 5.08 -14.04
C GLY A 168 -7.68 5.38 -13.90
N ASP A 169 -8.38 4.70 -12.99
CA ASP A 169 -9.82 4.87 -12.78
C ASP A 169 -10.10 5.91 -11.67
N PRO A 170 -10.55 7.14 -12.02
CA PRO A 170 -10.82 8.18 -11.03
C PRO A 170 -12.01 7.88 -10.10
N ALA A 171 -12.84 6.88 -10.42
CA ALA A 171 -13.91 6.43 -9.54
C ALA A 171 -13.40 5.49 -8.43
N ARG A 172 -12.27 4.82 -8.67
CA ARG A 172 -11.68 3.83 -7.76
C ARG A 172 -10.43 4.34 -7.05
N CYS A 173 -9.63 5.19 -7.69
CA CYS A 173 -8.35 5.66 -7.16
C CYS A 173 -8.17 7.16 -7.35
N ARG A 174 -7.71 7.84 -6.30
CA ARG A 174 -7.34 9.26 -6.34
C ARG A 174 -6.03 9.48 -5.63
N VAL A 175 -5.16 10.28 -6.24
CA VAL A 175 -3.91 10.72 -5.62
C VAL A 175 -4.13 12.09 -4.99
N VAL A 176 -3.95 12.16 -3.66
CA VAL A 176 -4.00 13.42 -2.90
C VAL A 176 -2.56 13.89 -2.69
N LEU A 177 -2.25 15.11 -3.10
CA LEU A 177 -0.97 15.75 -2.87
C LEU A 177 -1.03 16.55 -1.58
N VAL A 178 -0.12 16.25 -0.64
CA VAL A 178 0.03 16.98 0.62
C VAL A 178 1.31 17.82 0.53
N THR A 179 1.18 19.13 0.77
CA THR A 179 2.29 20.08 0.76
C THR A 179 2.10 21.14 1.85
N LEU A 180 3.17 21.83 2.20
CA LEU A 180 3.15 23.01 3.07
C LEU A 180 3.43 24.26 2.21
N PRO A 181 2.89 25.44 2.58
CA PRO A 181 3.14 26.70 1.87
C PRO A 181 4.51 27.28 2.24
N GLU A 182 5.55 26.51 1.98
CA GLU A 182 6.95 26.86 2.25
C GLU A 182 7.77 26.75 0.95
N GLU A 183 8.88 27.49 0.84
CA GLU A 183 9.72 27.49 -0.38
C GLU A 183 10.26 26.10 -0.75
N THR A 184 10.57 25.28 0.24
CA THR A 184 11.20 23.98 0.02
C THR A 184 10.24 22.81 -0.26
N PRO A 185 8.98 22.75 0.24
CA PRO A 185 8.02 21.69 -0.05
C PRO A 185 7.27 21.81 -1.38
N VAL A 186 7.38 22.94 -2.07
CA VAL A 186 6.69 23.21 -3.35
C VAL A 186 7.51 22.72 -4.55
#